data_67e6f2e787eaf3b50ee61e56fd86da29
#
_entry.id   67e6f2e787eaf3b50ee61e56fd86da29
#
_cell.length_a   1.000
_cell.length_b   1.000
_cell.length_c   1.000
_cell.angle_alpha   90.00
_cell.angle_beta   90.00
_cell.angle_gamma   90.00
#
_symmetry.space_group_name_H-M   'P 1'
#
loop_
_entity.id
_entity.type
_entity.pdbx_description
1 polymer ?
#
loop_
_entity_poly.entity_id
_entity_poly.type
_entity_poly.pdbx_seq_one_letter_code
_entity_poly.pdbx_strand_id
1 'polypeptide(L)'
;MEMTPADREGRRCGTCTLCCKVMTVEELGKPNGQWCPHCVKGRGCAIYSDRPNECLRFQCGYLLWPALGEHWLPARSKLVVAFKPDGKEIVVHVDPGVPNAWRAEPYHSEIRSLAGHAARTAYTLFVQIGRRVIAVFPDREVDLGVVAEDERILIHEVAGPGTGRRDAVKLKACDPRIV
;
A
#
# COMPACT_ATOMS: atom_id res chain seq x y z
N MET A 1 -21.63 5.66 -19.00
CA MET A 1 -20.28 5.97 -19.53
C MET A 1 -19.30 5.65 -18.42
N GLU A 2 -18.83 4.40 -18.40
CA GLU A 2 -17.90 3.93 -17.37
C GLU A 2 -16.54 4.61 -17.58
N MET A 3 -16.15 5.43 -16.62
CA MET A 3 -14.82 6.05 -16.61
C MET A 3 -13.80 4.95 -16.33
N THR A 4 -13.02 4.58 -17.34
CA THR A 4 -11.82 3.80 -17.12
C THR A 4 -10.89 4.58 -16.16
N PRO A 5 -10.24 3.90 -15.18
CA PRO A 5 -9.40 4.57 -14.16
C PRO A 5 -8.20 5.36 -14.74
N ALA A 6 -8.00 5.32 -16.04
CA ALA A 6 -6.80 5.81 -16.72
C ALA A 6 -6.77 7.32 -17.01
N ASP A 7 -7.89 8.04 -16.85
CA ASP A 7 -8.03 9.39 -17.46
C ASP A 7 -8.27 10.53 -16.44
N ARG A 8 -7.94 10.34 -15.17
CA ARG A 8 -8.04 11.44 -14.21
C ARG A 8 -6.80 12.33 -14.30
N GLU A 9 -7.01 13.57 -14.74
CA GLU A 9 -6.00 14.64 -14.82
C GLU A 9 -4.77 14.34 -15.71
N GLY A 10 -4.94 13.56 -16.79
CA GLY A 10 -3.85 13.28 -17.73
C GLY A 10 -2.80 12.28 -17.24
N ARG A 11 -2.96 11.72 -16.02
CA ARG A 11 -2.04 10.70 -15.50
C ARG A 11 -2.36 9.33 -16.06
N ARG A 12 -1.32 8.61 -16.46
CA ARG A 12 -1.43 7.26 -17.01
C ARG A 12 -0.39 6.34 -16.39
N CYS A 13 -0.71 5.05 -16.30
CA CYS A 13 0.27 4.01 -15.95
C CYS A 13 1.43 3.97 -16.96
N GLY A 14 1.15 4.23 -18.24
CA GLY A 14 2.13 4.12 -19.32
C GLY A 14 2.82 2.76 -19.31
N THR A 15 4.14 2.76 -19.24
CA THR A 15 4.97 1.55 -19.15
C THR A 15 5.19 1.06 -17.70
N CYS A 16 4.54 1.68 -16.72
CA CYS A 16 4.68 1.28 -15.32
C CYS A 16 3.99 -0.06 -15.06
N THR A 17 4.74 -1.00 -14.51
CA THR A 17 4.27 -2.35 -14.18
C THR A 17 4.51 -2.74 -12.73
N LEU A 18 4.86 -1.79 -11.86
CA LEU A 18 5.29 -2.11 -10.49
C LEU A 18 4.19 -2.80 -9.66
N CYS A 19 2.92 -2.44 -9.85
CA CYS A 19 1.80 -3.12 -9.20
C CYS A 19 1.78 -4.64 -9.49
N CYS A 20 2.17 -5.06 -10.70
CA CYS A 20 2.30 -6.47 -11.06
C CYS A 20 3.38 -7.21 -10.25
N LYS A 21 4.27 -6.49 -9.57
CA LYS A 21 5.28 -7.06 -8.67
C LYS A 21 4.83 -7.00 -7.21
N VAL A 22 4.41 -5.82 -6.76
CA VAL A 22 4.22 -5.57 -5.32
C VAL A 22 2.84 -5.93 -4.78
N MET A 23 1.82 -6.11 -5.64
CA MET A 23 0.49 -6.52 -5.19
C MET A 23 0.40 -8.04 -5.09
N THR A 24 -0.37 -8.54 -4.12
CA THR A 24 -0.85 -9.93 -4.12
C THR A 24 -1.97 -10.07 -5.14
N VAL A 25 -2.07 -11.20 -5.81
CA VAL A 25 -3.20 -11.56 -6.68
C VAL A 25 -3.57 -12.99 -6.36
N GLU A 26 -4.59 -13.16 -5.53
CA GLU A 26 -4.99 -14.48 -4.99
C GLU A 26 -5.52 -15.39 -6.10
N GLU A 27 -6.31 -14.84 -7.03
CA GLU A 27 -6.82 -15.60 -8.20
C GLU A 27 -5.70 -16.24 -9.03
N LEU A 28 -4.48 -15.74 -8.97
CA LEU A 28 -3.31 -16.28 -9.66
C LEU A 28 -2.33 -17.00 -8.73
N GLY A 29 -2.63 -17.10 -7.44
CA GLY A 29 -1.68 -17.60 -6.44
C GLY A 29 -0.39 -16.78 -6.37
N LYS A 30 -0.43 -15.51 -6.79
CA LYS A 30 0.75 -14.65 -6.90
C LYS A 30 0.95 -13.87 -5.60
N PRO A 31 2.01 -14.15 -4.82
CA PRO A 31 2.28 -13.43 -3.58
C PRO A 31 2.82 -12.01 -3.84
N ASN A 32 2.79 -11.19 -2.79
CA ASN A 32 3.44 -9.88 -2.79
C ASN A 32 4.94 -10.01 -3.07
N GLY A 33 5.49 -9.04 -3.80
CA GLY A 33 6.93 -8.93 -4.07
C GLY A 33 7.44 -9.81 -5.21
N GLN A 34 6.61 -10.66 -5.80
CA GLN A 34 6.93 -11.47 -6.97
C GLN A 34 6.28 -10.93 -8.23
N TRP A 35 6.95 -11.06 -9.36
CA TRP A 35 6.39 -10.66 -10.64
C TRP A 35 5.22 -11.57 -11.05
N CYS A 36 4.15 -10.95 -11.52
CA CYS A 36 3.06 -11.67 -12.15
C CYS A 36 3.57 -12.38 -13.42
N PRO A 37 3.19 -13.67 -13.65
CA PRO A 37 3.62 -14.40 -14.85
C PRO A 37 3.11 -13.77 -16.15
N HIS A 38 2.01 -13.02 -16.09
CA HIS A 38 1.42 -12.32 -17.24
C HIS A 38 1.97 -10.89 -17.41
N CYS A 39 2.94 -10.48 -16.60
CA CYS A 39 3.53 -9.14 -16.69
C CYS A 39 4.64 -9.10 -17.72
N VAL A 40 4.49 -8.28 -18.74
CA VAL A 40 5.57 -7.89 -19.65
C VAL A 40 6.19 -6.62 -19.10
N LYS A 41 7.31 -6.78 -18.38
CA LYS A 41 7.98 -5.67 -17.67
C LYS A 41 8.21 -4.47 -18.58
N GLY A 42 7.78 -3.29 -18.14
CA GLY A 42 7.89 -2.05 -18.90
C GLY A 42 6.96 -1.94 -20.13
N ARG A 43 6.03 -2.88 -20.31
CA ARG A 43 5.03 -2.85 -21.39
C ARG A 43 3.60 -2.95 -20.89
N GLY A 44 3.35 -3.75 -19.85
CA GLY A 44 2.01 -3.92 -19.28
C GLY A 44 1.64 -5.37 -19.00
N CYS A 45 0.34 -5.64 -19.01
CA CYS A 45 -0.23 -6.97 -18.75
C CYS A 45 -0.52 -7.68 -20.08
N ALA A 46 -0.02 -8.90 -20.28
CA ALA A 46 -0.29 -9.70 -21.49
C ALA A 46 -1.76 -10.16 -21.60
N ILE A 47 -2.45 -10.25 -20.46
CA ILE A 47 -3.87 -10.62 -20.37
C ILE A 47 -4.73 -9.43 -19.92
N TYR A 48 -4.47 -8.22 -20.43
CA TYR A 48 -5.11 -6.99 -19.90
C TYR A 48 -6.65 -7.05 -19.95
N SER A 49 -7.22 -7.61 -20.99
CA SER A 49 -8.68 -7.76 -21.13
C SER A 49 -9.27 -8.81 -20.19
N ASP A 50 -8.49 -9.84 -19.86
CA ASP A 50 -8.93 -11.01 -19.08
C ASP A 50 -8.22 -11.04 -17.72
N ARG A 51 -7.78 -9.88 -17.24
CA ARG A 51 -7.07 -9.78 -15.96
C ARG A 51 -7.98 -10.13 -14.79
N PRO A 52 -7.44 -10.69 -13.70
CA PRO A 52 -8.18 -11.01 -12.48
C PRO A 52 -8.99 -9.83 -11.94
N ASN A 53 -10.08 -10.13 -11.24
CA ASN A 53 -10.94 -9.11 -10.63
C ASN A 53 -10.19 -8.19 -9.67
N GLU A 54 -9.21 -8.72 -8.92
CA GLU A 54 -8.35 -7.93 -8.05
C GLU A 54 -7.57 -6.86 -8.83
N CYS A 55 -7.05 -7.23 -10.00
CA CYS A 55 -6.37 -6.28 -10.89
C CYS A 55 -7.32 -5.26 -11.52
N LEU A 56 -8.58 -5.66 -11.79
CA LEU A 56 -9.62 -4.75 -12.31
C LEU A 56 -10.03 -3.71 -11.27
N ARG A 57 -10.15 -4.12 -10.02
CA ARG A 57 -10.56 -3.26 -8.90
C ARG A 57 -9.43 -2.40 -8.36
N PHE A 58 -8.19 -2.84 -8.52
CA PHE A 58 -7.04 -2.10 -8.03
C PHE A 58 -6.86 -0.77 -8.74
N GLN A 59 -6.80 0.28 -7.96
CA GLN A 59 -6.52 1.63 -8.43
C GLN A 59 -5.27 2.18 -7.72
N CYS A 60 -4.27 2.54 -8.52
CA CYS A 60 -3.04 3.11 -8.00
C CYS A 60 -3.28 4.52 -7.43
N GLY A 61 -2.82 4.78 -6.23
CA GLY A 61 -2.94 6.09 -5.59
C GLY A 61 -2.33 7.22 -6.43
N TYR A 62 -1.27 6.97 -7.18
CA TYR A 62 -0.70 7.94 -8.12
C TYR A 62 -1.73 8.42 -9.17
N LEU A 63 -2.62 7.54 -9.61
CA LEU A 63 -3.68 7.89 -10.56
C LEU A 63 -4.89 8.54 -9.90
N LEU A 64 -5.14 8.20 -8.62
CA LEU A 64 -6.33 8.65 -7.89
C LEU A 64 -6.14 9.97 -7.17
N TRP A 65 -4.93 10.23 -6.68
CA TRP A 65 -4.63 11.35 -5.80
C TRP A 65 -3.81 12.42 -6.49
N PRO A 66 -4.42 13.54 -6.85
CA PRO A 66 -3.69 14.68 -7.42
C PRO A 66 -2.58 15.22 -6.50
N ALA A 67 -2.78 15.11 -5.18
CA ALA A 67 -1.81 15.54 -4.18
C ALA A 67 -0.49 14.76 -4.19
N LEU A 68 -0.49 13.53 -4.73
CA LEU A 68 0.75 12.82 -5.00
C LEU A 68 1.39 13.41 -6.26
N GLY A 69 2.54 14.08 -6.14
CA GLY A 69 3.25 14.70 -7.26
C GLY A 69 3.77 13.67 -8.29
N GLU A 70 4.30 14.16 -9.41
CA GLU A 70 4.84 13.31 -10.49
C GLU A 70 5.98 12.37 -10.04
N HIS A 71 6.71 12.74 -9.00
CA HIS A 71 7.75 11.89 -8.41
C HIS A 71 7.20 10.59 -7.83
N TRP A 72 5.89 10.53 -7.48
CA TRP A 72 5.22 9.32 -7.00
C TRP A 72 4.91 8.29 -8.09
N LEU A 73 5.17 8.58 -9.38
CA LEU A 73 5.03 7.56 -10.42
C LEU A 73 5.77 6.28 -10.01
N PRO A 74 5.10 5.12 -9.87
CA PRO A 74 5.72 3.95 -9.25
C PRO A 74 6.95 3.41 -9.99
N ALA A 75 7.02 3.61 -11.31
CA ALA A 75 8.20 3.26 -12.09
C ALA A 75 9.45 4.02 -11.59
N ARG A 76 9.28 5.26 -11.09
CA ARG A 76 10.33 6.13 -10.56
C ARG A 76 10.53 5.94 -9.06
N SER A 77 9.46 6.11 -8.28
CA SER A 77 9.50 6.07 -6.81
C SER A 77 9.80 4.70 -6.23
N LYS A 78 9.49 3.62 -6.96
CA LYS A 78 9.48 2.23 -6.47
C LYS A 78 8.43 1.99 -5.38
N LEU A 79 7.42 2.85 -5.32
CA LEU A 79 6.33 2.84 -4.34
C LEU A 79 4.99 2.78 -5.06
N VAL A 80 4.07 1.93 -4.59
CA VAL A 80 2.69 1.86 -5.04
C VAL A 80 1.79 2.18 -3.85
N VAL A 81 1.01 3.24 -3.94
CA VAL A 81 0.03 3.60 -2.92
C VAL A 81 -1.29 2.93 -3.24
N ALA A 82 -1.85 2.22 -2.27
CA ALA A 82 -3.14 1.54 -2.37
C ALA A 82 -4.06 1.98 -1.23
N PHE A 83 -5.35 2.05 -1.53
CA PHE A 83 -6.40 2.28 -0.55
C PHE A 83 -7.16 1.00 -0.31
N LYS A 84 -7.44 0.71 0.96
CA LYS A 84 -8.33 -0.35 1.41
C LYS A 84 -9.43 0.28 2.29
N PRO A 85 -10.53 0.76 1.68
CA PRO A 85 -11.56 1.49 2.42
C PRO A 85 -12.21 0.65 3.51
N ASP A 86 -12.44 -0.64 3.25
CA ASP A 86 -13.07 -1.57 4.20
C ASP A 86 -12.26 -1.71 5.50
N GLY A 87 -10.91 -1.74 5.38
CA GLY A 87 -9.99 -1.77 6.53
C GLY A 87 -9.58 -0.39 7.03
N LYS A 88 -10.03 0.69 6.39
CA LYS A 88 -9.55 2.05 6.67
C LYS A 88 -8.02 2.13 6.64
N GLU A 89 -7.44 1.54 5.60
CA GLU A 89 -6.00 1.45 5.43
C GLU A 89 -5.51 2.20 4.19
N ILE A 90 -4.37 2.84 4.33
CA ILE A 90 -3.54 3.34 3.24
C ILE A 90 -2.26 2.50 3.27
N VAL A 91 -1.95 1.82 2.18
CA VAL A 91 -0.77 0.96 2.12
C VAL A 91 0.19 1.48 1.06
N VAL A 92 1.41 1.77 1.47
CA VAL A 92 2.52 2.08 0.59
C VAL A 92 3.32 0.79 0.37
N HIS A 93 3.07 0.14 -0.76
CA HIS A 93 3.82 -1.05 -1.16
C HIS A 93 5.15 -0.64 -1.76
N VAL A 94 6.24 -1.12 -1.18
CA VAL A 94 7.61 -0.85 -1.61
C VAL A 94 8.13 -1.99 -2.47
N ASP A 95 8.83 -1.68 -3.54
CA ASP A 95 9.57 -2.69 -4.31
C ASP A 95 10.61 -3.39 -3.41
N PRO A 96 10.50 -4.70 -3.17
CA PRO A 96 11.46 -5.42 -2.32
C PRO A 96 12.90 -5.38 -2.86
N GLY A 97 13.08 -5.08 -4.15
CA GLY A 97 14.41 -4.87 -4.74
C GLY A 97 15.06 -3.55 -4.30
N VAL A 98 14.28 -2.63 -3.75
CA VAL A 98 14.76 -1.32 -3.25
C VAL A 98 14.06 -1.01 -1.92
N PRO A 99 14.27 -1.82 -0.86
CA PRO A 99 13.45 -1.81 0.36
C PRO A 99 13.47 -0.50 1.13
N ASN A 100 14.47 0.35 0.89
CA ASN A 100 14.61 1.65 1.54
C ASN A 100 14.09 2.83 0.69
N ALA A 101 13.46 2.57 -0.47
CA ALA A 101 12.97 3.63 -1.36
C ALA A 101 12.03 4.62 -0.63
N TRP A 102 11.18 4.14 0.28
CA TRP A 102 10.24 4.95 1.04
C TRP A 102 10.89 5.86 2.08
N ARG A 103 12.16 5.59 2.48
CA ARG A 103 12.93 6.41 3.43
C ARG A 103 13.69 7.55 2.77
N ALA A 104 13.76 7.55 1.44
CA ALA A 104 14.38 8.65 0.71
C ALA A 104 13.45 9.87 0.68
N GLU A 105 14.03 11.06 0.73
CA GLU A 105 13.26 12.29 0.53
C GLU A 105 12.91 12.48 -0.96
N PRO A 106 11.74 13.01 -1.28
CA PRO A 106 10.73 13.56 -0.35
C PRO A 106 9.73 12.52 0.20
N TYR A 107 9.81 11.25 -0.17
CA TYR A 107 8.82 10.23 0.16
C TYR A 107 8.63 10.05 1.66
N HIS A 108 9.72 10.02 2.43
CA HIS A 108 9.63 9.80 3.88
C HIS A 108 8.82 10.93 4.57
N SER A 109 9.14 12.17 4.28
CA SER A 109 8.42 13.32 4.83
C SER A 109 6.95 13.36 4.37
N GLU A 110 6.68 13.04 3.12
CA GLU A 110 5.32 13.00 2.57
C GLU A 110 4.50 11.84 3.15
N ILE A 111 5.09 10.65 3.36
CA ILE A 111 4.45 9.51 4.03
C ILE A 111 4.05 9.88 5.47
N ARG A 112 4.93 10.55 6.20
CA ARG A 112 4.61 11.02 7.56
C ARG A 112 3.48 12.05 7.56
N SER A 113 3.51 13.00 6.63
CA SER A 113 2.41 13.96 6.46
C SER A 113 1.09 13.25 6.16
N LEU A 114 1.14 12.26 5.29
CA LEU A 114 0.01 11.44 4.91
C LEU A 114 -0.55 10.63 6.09
N ALA A 115 0.32 10.08 6.94
CA ALA A 115 -0.07 9.41 8.17
C ALA A 115 -0.81 10.36 9.13
N GLY A 116 -0.38 11.63 9.19
CA GLY A 116 -1.08 12.67 9.95
C GLY A 116 -2.49 12.95 9.42
N HIS A 117 -2.68 12.96 8.10
CA HIS A 117 -4.01 13.09 7.48
C HIS A 117 -4.87 11.84 7.72
N ALA A 118 -4.30 10.65 7.53
CA ALA A 118 -4.95 9.38 7.76
C ALA A 118 -5.50 9.27 9.19
N ALA A 119 -4.70 9.65 10.18
CA ALA A 119 -5.10 9.61 11.59
C ALA A 119 -6.35 10.46 11.88
N ARG A 120 -6.51 11.62 11.21
CA ARG A 120 -7.69 12.49 11.37
C ARG A 120 -8.97 11.91 10.78
N THR A 121 -8.85 10.97 9.86
CA THR A 121 -9.98 10.30 9.17
C THR A 121 -10.16 8.84 9.61
N ALA A 122 -9.57 8.47 10.75
CA ALA A 122 -9.57 7.12 11.30
C ALA A 122 -8.92 6.06 10.39
N TYR A 123 -8.14 6.48 9.39
CA TYR A 123 -7.30 5.58 8.60
C TYR A 123 -5.97 5.32 9.30
N THR A 124 -5.35 4.20 8.98
CA THR A 124 -3.97 3.88 9.36
C THR A 124 -3.12 3.75 8.11
N LEU A 125 -1.93 4.32 8.15
CA LEU A 125 -0.97 4.17 7.07
C LEU A 125 0.02 3.06 7.39
N PHE A 126 0.21 2.18 6.42
CA PHE A 126 1.21 1.11 6.47
C PHE A 126 2.22 1.24 5.34
N VAL A 127 3.46 0.90 5.62
CA VAL A 127 4.49 0.62 4.63
C VAL A 127 4.70 -0.88 4.58
N GLN A 128 4.57 -1.48 3.40
CA GLN A 128 4.70 -2.91 3.19
C GLN A 128 5.84 -3.25 2.23
N ILE A 129 6.78 -4.07 2.67
CA ILE A 129 7.95 -4.53 1.91
C ILE A 129 7.90 -6.06 1.85
N GLY A 130 7.36 -6.62 0.78
CA GLY A 130 7.04 -8.05 0.77
C GLY A 130 6.04 -8.36 1.89
N ARG A 131 6.43 -9.23 2.83
CA ARG A 131 5.62 -9.59 4.01
C ARG A 131 5.92 -8.76 5.26
N ARG A 132 6.95 -7.92 5.24
CA ARG A 132 7.25 -7.00 6.35
C ARG A 132 6.30 -5.81 6.30
N VAL A 133 5.73 -5.47 7.44
CA VAL A 133 4.79 -4.36 7.60
C VAL A 133 5.27 -3.41 8.68
N ILE A 134 5.19 -2.13 8.40
CA ILE A 134 5.50 -1.02 9.31
C ILE A 134 4.26 -0.15 9.40
N ALA A 135 3.69 0.02 10.59
CA ALA A 135 2.63 0.99 10.82
C ALA A 135 3.26 2.38 11.00
N VAL A 136 2.77 3.36 10.26
CA VAL A 136 3.26 4.74 10.33
C VAL A 136 2.21 5.62 10.97
N PHE A 137 2.53 6.14 12.14
CA PHE A 137 1.74 7.12 12.87
C PHE A 137 2.33 8.53 12.73
N PRO A 138 1.59 9.60 13.06
CA PRO A 138 2.10 10.97 12.93
C PRO A 138 3.39 11.22 13.72
N ASP A 139 3.54 10.56 14.87
CA ASP A 139 4.63 10.74 15.83
C ASP A 139 5.73 9.68 15.71
N ARG A 140 5.45 8.50 15.14
CA ARG A 140 6.38 7.38 15.10
C ARG A 140 6.08 6.32 14.04
N GLU A 141 6.99 5.39 13.92
CA GLU A 141 6.85 4.15 13.15
C GLU A 141 6.88 2.95 14.09
N VAL A 142 6.05 1.94 13.82
CA VAL A 142 6.03 0.66 14.53
C VAL A 142 6.32 -0.46 13.54
N ASP A 143 7.50 -1.02 13.62
CA ASP A 143 7.90 -2.14 12.77
C ASP A 143 7.32 -3.45 13.32
N LEU A 144 6.34 -3.99 12.63
CA LEU A 144 5.69 -5.25 12.98
C LEU A 144 6.44 -6.49 12.46
N GLY A 145 7.52 -6.27 11.70
CA GLY A 145 8.27 -7.34 11.08
C GLY A 145 7.45 -8.08 10.01
N VAL A 146 7.81 -9.32 9.75
CA VAL A 146 7.08 -10.19 8.82
C VAL A 146 5.76 -10.61 9.43
N VAL A 147 4.67 -10.37 8.70
CA VAL A 147 3.31 -10.79 9.09
C VAL A 147 2.99 -12.13 8.41
N ALA A 148 2.72 -13.15 9.22
CA ALA A 148 2.36 -14.49 8.74
C ALA A 148 0.89 -14.54 8.29
N GLU A 149 0.51 -15.59 7.56
CA GLU A 149 -0.88 -15.75 7.06
C GLU A 149 -1.89 -15.93 8.19
N ASP A 150 -1.44 -16.54 9.31
CA ASP A 150 -2.21 -16.74 10.52
C ASP A 150 -2.10 -15.57 11.53
N GLU A 151 -1.56 -14.43 11.09
CA GLU A 151 -1.43 -13.22 11.90
C GLU A 151 -2.28 -12.08 11.35
N ARG A 152 -2.71 -11.21 12.25
CA ARG A 152 -3.48 -9.99 11.96
C ARG A 152 -2.84 -8.82 12.68
N ILE A 153 -3.02 -7.63 12.13
CA ILE A 153 -2.58 -6.38 12.75
C ILE A 153 -3.78 -5.76 13.44
N LEU A 154 -3.65 -5.54 14.75
CA LEU A 154 -4.62 -4.80 15.55
C LEU A 154 -4.10 -3.40 15.80
N ILE A 155 -4.90 -2.41 15.43
CA ILE A 155 -4.69 -1.02 15.81
C ILE A 155 -5.52 -0.76 17.08
N HIS A 156 -4.88 -0.29 18.11
CA HIS A 156 -5.51 -0.03 19.41
C HIS A 156 -5.07 1.32 19.98
N GLU A 157 -5.85 1.83 20.91
CA GLU A 157 -5.50 3.02 21.66
C GLU A 157 -4.71 2.65 22.92
N VAL A 158 -3.63 3.36 23.15
CA VAL A 158 -2.83 3.26 24.37
C VAL A 158 -3.10 4.50 25.21
N ALA A 159 -3.49 4.27 26.47
CA ALA A 159 -3.70 5.34 27.42
C ALA A 159 -2.37 6.08 27.68
N GLY A 160 -2.39 7.40 27.60
CA GLY A 160 -1.24 8.25 27.86
C GLY A 160 -1.66 9.61 28.42
N PRO A 161 -0.75 10.37 29.02
CA PRO A 161 -1.06 11.70 29.55
C PRO A 161 -1.49 12.62 28.39
N GLY A 162 -2.78 13.04 28.39
CA GLY A 162 -3.30 14.10 27.56
C GLY A 162 -4.15 13.71 26.34
N THR A 163 -3.87 12.63 25.62
CA THR A 163 -4.69 12.09 24.50
C THR A 163 -4.35 10.64 24.25
N GLY A 164 -5.36 9.81 23.95
CA GLY A 164 -5.14 8.42 23.53
C GLY A 164 -4.21 8.34 22.31
N ARG A 165 -3.14 7.59 22.41
CA ARG A 165 -2.20 7.35 21.32
C ARG A 165 -2.53 6.04 20.63
N ARG A 166 -2.67 6.05 19.31
CA ARG A 166 -2.86 4.81 18.54
C ARG A 166 -1.55 4.03 18.45
N ASP A 167 -1.64 2.72 18.58
CA ASP A 167 -0.52 1.79 18.44
C ASP A 167 -0.92 0.59 17.60
N ALA A 168 0.08 -0.18 17.14
CA ALA A 168 -0.11 -1.35 16.31
C ALA A 168 0.57 -2.56 16.95
N VAL A 169 -0.11 -3.69 16.99
CA VAL A 169 0.43 -4.96 17.44
C VAL A 169 0.04 -6.07 16.46
N LYS A 170 0.94 -7.01 16.30
CA LYS A 170 0.71 -8.21 15.52
C LYS A 170 0.25 -9.34 16.44
N LEU A 171 -0.86 -9.97 16.10
CA LEU A 171 -1.49 -11.02 16.89
C LEU A 171 -1.82 -12.23 16.00
N LYS A 172 -1.92 -13.41 16.59
CA LYS A 172 -2.48 -14.56 15.89
C LYS A 172 -3.95 -14.33 15.56
N ALA A 173 -4.41 -14.84 14.42
CA ALA A 173 -5.79 -14.65 13.98
C ALA A 173 -6.83 -15.23 14.94
N CYS A 174 -6.44 -16.19 15.78
CA CYS A 174 -7.28 -16.75 16.84
C CYS A 174 -7.24 -15.95 18.16
N ASP A 175 -6.51 -14.86 18.24
CA ASP A 175 -6.45 -14.03 19.46
C ASP A 175 -7.82 -13.37 19.71
N PRO A 176 -8.36 -13.47 20.95
CA PRO A 176 -9.71 -12.96 21.26
C PRO A 176 -9.87 -11.44 21.13
N ARG A 177 -8.78 -10.70 20.95
CA ARG A 177 -8.81 -9.25 20.68
C ARG A 177 -9.10 -8.93 19.21
N ILE A 178 -9.02 -9.93 18.32
CA ILE A 178 -9.37 -9.81 16.90
C ILE A 178 -10.81 -10.25 16.72
N VAL A 179 -11.72 -9.27 16.60
CA VAL A 179 -13.16 -9.49 16.40
C VAL A 179 -13.52 -9.18 14.94
#